data_eb303f169246a2277c173c8056231b01
#
_entry.id   eb303f169246a2277c173c8056231b01
#
_cell.length_a   1.000
_cell.length_b   1.000
_cell.length_c   1.000
_cell.angle_alpha   90.00
_cell.angle_beta   90.00
_cell.angle_gamma   90.00
#
_symmetry.space_group_name_H-M   'P 1'
#
loop_
_entity.id
_entity.type
_entity.pdbx_description
1 polymer ?
#
loop_
_entity_poly.entity_id
_entity_poly.type
_entity_poly.pdbx_seq_one_letter_code
_entity_poly.pdbx_strand_id
1 'polypeptide(L)'
;MIDAATALAVWAYIAGFLFLTTRLARKTGEPIWLFAKGRERQTLPATLFRLAFLLGALLPLVTLWLEPQETVWLLSRGNPGATIRIGGMVMVLAGGLIALYAQNHMGRSWRIGAAEGHLGTIVDSGPFGFSRNPVFVGQIVLFAGLVLVFPSVLQLAVAIALVIAVSLQVTIEERVLTKELGPAYDA
;
A
#
# COMPACT_ATOMS: atom_id res chain seq x y z
N MET A 1 -4.74 23.13 7.37
CA MET A 1 -5.22 22.10 8.32
C MET A 1 -5.41 20.74 7.63
N ILE A 2 -6.17 20.64 6.52
CA ILE A 2 -6.41 19.35 5.81
C ILE A 2 -5.10 18.69 5.39
N ASP A 3 -4.15 19.43 4.82
CA ASP A 3 -2.87 18.90 4.32
C ASP A 3 -2.04 18.25 5.44
N ALA A 4 -1.89 18.97 6.55
CA ALA A 4 -1.14 18.46 7.70
C ALA A 4 -1.83 17.23 8.32
N ALA A 5 -3.16 17.25 8.42
CA ALA A 5 -3.93 16.10 8.88
C ALA A 5 -3.79 14.89 7.94
N THR A 6 -3.78 15.12 6.62
CA THR A 6 -3.59 14.07 5.62
C THR A 6 -2.17 13.49 5.69
N ALA A 7 -1.13 14.33 5.79
CA ALA A 7 0.24 13.89 5.97
C ALA A 7 0.39 13.03 7.25
N LEU A 8 -0.19 13.49 8.37
CA LEU A 8 -0.20 12.73 9.63
C LEU A 8 -0.91 11.38 9.47
N ALA A 9 -2.03 11.34 8.75
CA ALA A 9 -2.78 10.09 8.52
C ALA A 9 -1.95 9.06 7.74
N VAL A 10 -1.15 9.48 6.75
CA VAL A 10 -0.24 8.58 6.02
C VAL A 10 0.82 8.00 6.95
N TRP A 11 1.43 8.83 7.78
CA TRP A 11 2.43 8.36 8.75
C TRP A 11 1.83 7.45 9.81
N ALA A 12 0.61 7.75 10.28
CA ALA A 12 -0.14 6.88 11.19
C ALA A 12 -0.45 5.52 10.53
N TYR A 13 -0.83 5.51 9.24
CA TYR A 13 -1.00 4.27 8.49
C TYR A 13 0.30 3.46 8.42
N ILE A 14 1.41 4.08 8.04
CA ILE A 14 2.72 3.39 7.97
C ILE A 14 3.12 2.81 9.33
N ALA A 15 2.98 3.60 10.39
CA ALA A 15 3.27 3.13 11.75
C ALA A 15 2.37 1.95 12.14
N GLY A 16 1.06 2.02 11.86
CA GLY A 16 0.10 0.95 12.10
C GLY A 16 0.43 -0.32 11.33
N PHE A 17 0.77 -0.17 10.04
CA PHE A 17 1.16 -1.28 9.17
C PHE A 17 2.42 -2.01 9.69
N LEU A 18 3.45 -1.25 10.06
CA LEU A 18 4.69 -1.81 10.62
C LEU A 18 4.46 -2.43 12.00
N PHE A 19 3.65 -1.79 12.84
CA PHE A 19 3.27 -2.33 14.14
C PHE A 19 2.53 -3.67 14.02
N LEU A 20 1.52 -3.76 13.15
CA LEU A 20 0.80 -5.01 12.90
C LEU A 20 1.72 -6.08 12.31
N THR A 21 2.57 -5.72 11.34
CA THR A 21 3.55 -6.64 10.75
C THR A 21 4.49 -7.21 11.83
N THR A 22 5.08 -6.37 12.67
CA THR A 22 5.99 -6.81 13.74
C THR A 22 5.27 -7.62 14.82
N ARG A 23 4.05 -7.23 15.18
CA ARG A 23 3.21 -7.98 16.13
C ARG A 23 2.90 -9.38 15.61
N LEU A 24 2.54 -9.51 14.33
CA LEU A 24 2.24 -10.80 13.73
C LEU A 24 3.49 -11.67 13.59
N ALA A 25 4.62 -11.09 13.17
CA ALA A 25 5.91 -11.77 13.11
C ALA A 25 6.29 -12.42 14.47
N ARG A 26 6.15 -11.64 15.55
CA ARG A 26 6.44 -12.13 16.91
C ARG A 26 5.50 -13.25 17.37
N LYS A 27 4.21 -13.21 16.94
CA LYS A 27 3.22 -14.21 17.31
C LYS A 27 3.36 -15.53 16.57
N THR A 28 3.79 -15.48 15.30
CA THR A 28 3.89 -16.66 14.44
C THR A 28 5.25 -17.33 14.50
N GLY A 29 6.31 -16.57 14.80
CA GLY A 29 7.70 -17.03 14.67
C GLY A 29 8.13 -17.22 13.20
N GLU A 30 7.24 -16.97 12.24
CA GLU A 30 7.47 -17.19 10.83
C GLU A 30 8.03 -15.95 10.12
N PRO A 31 8.83 -16.13 9.05
CA PRO A 31 9.33 -15.01 8.28
C PRO A 31 8.19 -14.34 7.51
N ILE A 32 7.92 -13.07 7.81
CA ILE A 32 6.88 -12.29 7.13
C ILE A 32 7.41 -11.66 5.83
N TRP A 33 8.70 -11.31 5.78
CA TRP A 33 9.33 -10.71 4.60
C TRP A 33 9.84 -11.79 3.66
N LEU A 34 9.09 -12.05 2.58
CA LEU A 34 9.39 -13.13 1.65
C LEU A 34 10.01 -12.68 0.32
N PHE A 35 10.20 -11.37 0.09
CA PHE A 35 10.75 -10.83 -1.16
C PHE A 35 12.10 -11.42 -1.60
N ALA A 36 12.91 -11.87 -0.65
CA ALA A 36 14.21 -12.50 -0.93
C ALA A 36 14.15 -14.04 -0.92
N LYS A 37 12.97 -14.60 -0.67
CA LYS A 37 12.75 -16.06 -0.62
C LYS A 37 12.00 -16.52 -1.86
N GLY A 38 12.24 -17.76 -2.27
CA GLY A 38 11.60 -18.35 -3.44
C GLY A 38 12.35 -18.11 -4.76
N ARG A 39 11.85 -18.71 -5.84
CA ARG A 39 12.45 -18.67 -7.18
C ARG A 39 11.99 -17.46 -8.02
N GLU A 40 10.88 -16.86 -7.66
CA GLU A 40 10.31 -15.74 -8.38
C GLU A 40 11.06 -14.43 -8.06
N ARG A 41 11.40 -13.67 -9.10
CA ARG A 41 12.10 -12.38 -8.95
C ARG A 41 11.12 -11.29 -8.50
N GLN A 42 11.10 -10.99 -7.22
CA GLN A 42 10.25 -9.96 -6.62
C GLN A 42 11.00 -8.64 -6.36
N THR A 43 12.25 -8.53 -6.82
CA THR A 43 13.09 -7.34 -6.54
C THR A 43 12.48 -6.06 -7.12
N LEU A 44 12.02 -6.10 -8.38
CA LEU A 44 11.45 -4.92 -9.03
C LEU A 44 10.16 -4.44 -8.34
N PRO A 45 9.10 -5.26 -8.18
CA PRO A 45 7.89 -4.82 -7.49
C PRO A 45 8.18 -4.40 -6.04
N ALA A 46 9.04 -5.10 -5.32
CA ALA A 46 9.41 -4.74 -3.95
C ALA A 46 10.12 -3.38 -3.87
N THR A 47 11.00 -3.08 -4.83
CA THR A 47 11.71 -1.80 -4.88
C THR A 47 10.76 -0.66 -5.23
N LEU A 48 9.96 -0.83 -6.28
CA LEU A 48 8.94 0.16 -6.66
C LEU A 48 7.97 0.45 -5.52
N PHE A 49 7.50 -0.60 -4.83
CA PHE A 49 6.60 -0.48 -3.70
C PHE A 49 7.23 0.32 -2.55
N ARG A 50 8.47 0.01 -2.17
CA ARG A 50 9.18 0.74 -1.11
C ARG A 50 9.42 2.19 -1.48
N LEU A 51 9.84 2.46 -2.72
CA LEU A 51 10.04 3.82 -3.21
C LEU A 51 8.73 4.60 -3.26
N ALA A 52 7.64 3.99 -3.73
CA ALA A 52 6.33 4.62 -3.76
C ALA A 52 5.87 5.02 -2.35
N PHE A 53 6.01 4.13 -1.36
CA PHE A 53 5.65 4.46 0.03
C PHE A 53 6.57 5.50 0.64
N LEU A 54 7.88 5.43 0.41
CA LEU A 54 8.83 6.43 0.90
C LEU A 54 8.50 7.81 0.33
N LEU A 55 8.35 7.91 -0.98
CA LEU A 55 8.02 9.18 -1.64
C LEU A 55 6.60 9.64 -1.29
N GLY A 56 5.61 8.74 -1.28
CA GLY A 56 4.23 9.06 -0.88
C GLY A 56 4.11 9.59 0.55
N ALA A 57 5.01 9.20 1.45
CA ALA A 57 5.09 9.73 2.81
C ALA A 57 5.87 11.05 2.91
N LEU A 58 6.93 11.23 2.11
CA LEU A 58 7.80 12.40 2.18
C LEU A 58 7.26 13.58 1.37
N LEU A 59 6.70 13.35 0.17
CA LEU A 59 6.21 14.42 -0.70
C LEU A 59 5.18 15.33 -0.03
N PRO A 60 4.17 14.81 0.71
CA PRO A 60 3.27 15.66 1.49
C PRO A 60 4.00 16.58 2.46
N LEU A 61 5.05 16.10 3.14
CA LEU A 61 5.84 16.92 4.06
C LEU A 61 6.63 17.99 3.32
N VAL A 62 7.30 17.60 2.22
CA VAL A 62 8.05 18.55 1.38
C VAL A 62 7.14 19.66 0.86
N THR A 63 5.94 19.32 0.39
CA THR A 63 4.98 20.33 -0.11
C THR A 63 4.39 21.22 0.98
N LEU A 64 4.43 20.81 2.25
CA LEU A 64 4.05 21.66 3.38
C LEU A 64 5.11 22.69 3.75
N TRP A 65 6.39 22.40 3.46
CA TRP A 65 7.53 23.25 3.80
C TRP A 65 7.95 24.20 2.68
N LEU A 66 7.70 23.82 1.40
CA LEU A 66 8.09 24.63 0.26
C LEU A 66 7.03 25.71 -0.02
N GLU A 67 7.47 26.96 -0.13
CA GLU A 67 6.64 28.06 -0.62
C GLU A 67 6.22 27.77 -2.07
N PRO A 68 4.97 28.09 -2.46
CA PRO A 68 4.46 27.82 -3.82
C PRO A 68 5.32 28.43 -4.95
N GLN A 69 6.08 29.48 -4.67
CA GLN A 69 6.89 30.20 -5.63
C GLN A 69 8.28 29.57 -5.89
N GLU A 70 8.75 28.71 -4.99
CA GLU A 70 10.06 28.06 -5.10
C GLU A 70 9.98 26.63 -5.68
N THR A 71 8.81 26.18 -6.04
CA THR A 71 8.57 24.80 -6.39
C THR A 71 8.96 24.52 -7.84
N VAL A 72 9.87 23.57 -8.06
CA VAL A 72 10.10 22.96 -9.36
C VAL A 72 8.73 22.49 -9.90
N TRP A 73 8.45 22.71 -11.18
CA TRP A 73 7.15 22.43 -11.80
C TRP A 73 6.60 21.01 -11.52
N LEU A 74 7.50 20.02 -11.31
CA LEU A 74 7.15 18.65 -10.91
C LEU A 74 6.49 18.55 -9.53
N LEU A 75 6.82 19.48 -8.63
CA LEU A 75 6.26 19.60 -7.29
C LEU A 75 5.19 20.70 -7.22
N SER A 76 5.05 21.49 -8.31
CA SER A 76 4.03 22.54 -8.37
C SER A 76 2.66 21.93 -8.11
N ARG A 77 2.09 22.36 -7.01
CA ARG A 77 0.81 21.85 -6.54
C ARG A 77 -0.32 22.67 -7.15
N GLY A 78 -1.24 22.00 -7.84
CA GLY A 78 -2.53 22.58 -8.15
C GLY A 78 -3.24 22.98 -6.85
N ASN A 79 -4.13 23.95 -6.92
CA ASN A 79 -4.98 24.34 -5.78
C ASN A 79 -6.39 23.77 -5.94
N PRO A 80 -6.62 22.49 -5.59
CA PRO A 80 -7.95 21.90 -5.64
C PRO A 80 -8.84 22.57 -4.61
N GLY A 81 -10.11 22.74 -4.94
CA GLY A 81 -11.09 23.28 -4.00
C GLY A 81 -11.18 22.44 -2.72
N ALA A 82 -11.70 23.04 -1.65
CA ALA A 82 -11.80 22.39 -0.34
C ALA A 82 -12.53 21.04 -0.39
N THR A 83 -13.57 20.93 -1.20
CA THR A 83 -14.36 19.69 -1.36
C THR A 83 -13.51 18.54 -1.90
N ILE A 84 -12.67 18.79 -2.91
CA ILE A 84 -11.78 17.77 -3.48
C ILE A 84 -10.75 17.32 -2.43
N ARG A 85 -10.18 18.27 -1.68
CA ARG A 85 -9.20 17.96 -0.62
C ARG A 85 -9.81 17.17 0.53
N ILE A 86 -11.04 17.51 0.93
CA ILE A 86 -11.77 16.73 1.95
C ILE A 86 -12.04 15.33 1.43
N GLY A 87 -12.53 15.18 0.20
CA GLY A 87 -12.74 13.89 -0.44
C GLY A 87 -11.46 13.04 -0.49
N GLY A 88 -10.33 13.67 -0.88
CA GLY A 88 -9.01 13.03 -0.89
C GLY A 88 -8.57 12.58 0.51
N MET A 89 -8.75 13.40 1.54
CA MET A 89 -8.46 13.03 2.92
C MET A 89 -9.32 11.85 3.40
N VAL A 90 -10.61 11.84 3.06
CA VAL A 90 -11.50 10.71 3.37
C VAL A 90 -11.00 9.44 2.69
N MET A 91 -10.56 9.52 1.43
CA MET A 91 -9.97 8.37 0.73
C MET A 91 -8.68 7.89 1.38
N VAL A 92 -7.80 8.78 1.84
CA VAL A 92 -6.57 8.39 2.57
C VAL A 92 -6.92 7.63 3.83
N LEU A 93 -7.86 8.13 4.62
CA LEU A 93 -8.30 7.47 5.85
C LEU A 93 -8.98 6.13 5.58
N ALA A 94 -9.93 6.10 4.65
CA ALA A 94 -10.67 4.88 4.30
C ALA A 94 -9.72 3.81 3.73
N GLY A 95 -8.84 4.19 2.80
CA GLY A 95 -7.85 3.27 2.21
C GLY A 95 -6.89 2.71 3.26
N GLY A 96 -6.38 3.57 4.16
CA GLY A 96 -5.54 3.13 5.26
C GLY A 96 -6.26 2.17 6.21
N LEU A 97 -7.49 2.46 6.59
CA LEU A 97 -8.30 1.60 7.45
C LEU A 97 -8.61 0.24 6.79
N ILE A 98 -8.99 0.23 5.51
CA ILE A 98 -9.21 -1.00 4.73
C ILE A 98 -7.95 -1.86 4.75
N ALA A 99 -6.80 -1.27 4.45
CA ALA A 99 -5.53 -1.99 4.41
C ALA A 99 -5.13 -2.57 5.78
N LEU A 100 -5.23 -1.77 6.86
CA LEU A 100 -4.92 -2.22 8.22
C LEU A 100 -5.91 -3.29 8.71
N TYR A 101 -7.20 -3.12 8.41
CA TYR A 101 -8.21 -4.11 8.75
C TYR A 101 -7.96 -5.44 8.04
N ALA A 102 -7.69 -5.41 6.72
CA ALA A 102 -7.39 -6.59 5.94
C ALA A 102 -6.11 -7.29 6.43
N GLN A 103 -5.04 -6.53 6.71
CA GLN A 103 -3.81 -7.05 7.28
C GLN A 103 -4.05 -7.76 8.62
N ASN A 104 -4.80 -7.12 9.53
CA ASN A 104 -5.10 -7.72 10.83
C ASN A 104 -6.02 -8.95 10.70
N HIS A 105 -6.97 -8.94 9.77
CA HIS A 105 -7.89 -10.05 9.51
C HIS A 105 -7.16 -11.28 8.96
N MET A 106 -6.15 -11.08 8.10
CA MET A 106 -5.31 -12.17 7.57
C MET A 106 -4.55 -12.91 8.68
N GLY A 107 -4.26 -12.24 9.79
CA GLY A 107 -3.73 -12.85 11.01
C GLY A 107 -2.45 -13.66 10.77
N ARG A 108 -2.45 -14.96 11.13
CA ARG A 108 -1.27 -15.83 11.00
C ARG A 108 -0.85 -16.10 9.55
N SER A 109 -1.74 -15.88 8.59
CA SER A 109 -1.43 -16.01 7.16
C SER A 109 -0.77 -14.77 6.58
N TRP A 110 -0.65 -13.65 7.35
CA TRP A 110 -0.04 -12.42 6.88
C TRP A 110 1.42 -12.58 6.51
N ARG A 111 1.75 -12.16 5.28
CA ARG A 111 3.12 -12.12 4.76
C ARG A 111 3.25 -11.02 3.70
N ILE A 112 4.46 -10.63 3.41
CA ILE A 112 4.81 -9.61 2.43
C ILE A 112 5.69 -10.26 1.37
N GLY A 113 5.15 -10.42 0.18
CA GLY A 113 5.71 -11.23 -0.91
C GLY A 113 5.24 -12.68 -0.87
N ALA A 114 5.52 -13.42 -1.93
CA ALA A 114 5.19 -14.83 -2.08
C ALA A 114 6.44 -15.71 -2.20
N ALA A 115 6.42 -16.87 -1.56
CA ALA A 115 7.48 -17.86 -1.70
C ALA A 115 6.89 -19.27 -1.58
N GLU A 116 7.33 -20.17 -2.45
CA GLU A 116 6.96 -21.58 -2.40
C GLU A 116 7.32 -22.20 -1.03
N GLY A 117 6.45 -23.05 -0.51
CA GLY A 117 6.62 -23.69 0.80
C GLY A 117 6.38 -22.79 2.02
N HIS A 118 5.97 -21.54 1.81
CA HIS A 118 5.69 -20.57 2.87
C HIS A 118 4.25 -20.04 2.78
N LEU A 119 3.33 -20.81 2.22
CA LEU A 119 1.91 -20.46 2.15
C LEU A 119 1.24 -20.71 3.52
N GLY A 120 0.43 -19.77 3.98
CA GLY A 120 -0.48 -19.99 5.10
C GLY A 120 -1.76 -20.67 4.63
N THR A 121 -2.74 -20.72 5.51
CA THR A 121 -4.11 -21.10 5.14
C THR A 121 -4.73 -20.02 4.26
N ILE A 122 -5.54 -20.42 3.28
CA ILE A 122 -6.35 -19.48 2.48
C ILE A 122 -7.29 -18.75 3.43
N VAL A 123 -7.37 -17.44 3.28
CA VAL A 123 -8.33 -16.59 4.00
C VAL A 123 -9.28 -16.02 2.96
N ASP A 124 -10.54 -16.42 3.02
CA ASP A 124 -11.63 -16.06 2.10
C ASP A 124 -12.74 -15.24 2.77
N SER A 125 -12.65 -15.03 4.08
CA SER A 125 -13.64 -14.33 4.88
C SER A 125 -13.38 -12.83 5.03
N GLY A 126 -14.39 -12.09 5.48
CA GLY A 126 -14.27 -10.65 5.71
C GLY A 126 -13.89 -9.87 4.44
N PRO A 127 -12.85 -9.01 4.47
CA PRO A 127 -12.44 -8.23 3.30
C PRO A 127 -11.95 -9.10 2.14
N PHE A 128 -11.51 -10.34 2.40
CA PHE A 128 -11.04 -11.28 1.38
C PHE A 128 -12.19 -11.94 0.61
N GLY A 129 -13.41 -11.91 1.11
CA GLY A 129 -14.61 -12.29 0.36
C GLY A 129 -15.00 -11.30 -0.74
N PHE A 130 -14.47 -10.06 -0.72
CA PHE A 130 -14.73 -9.04 -1.74
C PHE A 130 -13.57 -8.85 -2.72
N SER A 131 -12.35 -9.14 -2.29
CA SER A 131 -11.15 -9.00 -3.11
C SER A 131 -10.09 -9.99 -2.60
N ARG A 132 -9.35 -10.60 -3.52
CA ARG A 132 -8.20 -11.46 -3.16
C ARG A 132 -7.05 -10.67 -2.53
N ASN A 133 -6.99 -9.35 -2.79
CA ASN A 133 -5.90 -8.47 -2.34
C ASN A 133 -6.41 -7.18 -1.67
N PRO A 134 -7.24 -7.25 -0.60
CA PRO A 134 -7.88 -6.07 -0.02
C PRO A 134 -6.89 -5.09 0.60
N VAL A 135 -5.71 -5.53 1.02
CA VAL A 135 -4.64 -4.65 1.50
C VAL A 135 -4.16 -3.73 0.37
N PHE A 136 -3.90 -4.28 -0.81
CA PHE A 136 -3.48 -3.50 -1.97
C PHE A 136 -4.58 -2.56 -2.48
N VAL A 137 -5.83 -3.00 -2.45
CA VAL A 137 -6.98 -2.12 -2.76
C VAL A 137 -6.99 -0.90 -1.83
N GLY A 138 -6.86 -1.11 -0.52
CA GLY A 138 -6.79 -0.02 0.45
C GLY A 138 -5.63 0.94 0.18
N GLN A 139 -4.46 0.41 -0.17
CA GLN A 139 -3.28 1.22 -0.49
C GLN A 139 -3.45 2.03 -1.77
N ILE A 140 -4.06 1.48 -2.82
CA ILE A 140 -4.38 2.21 -4.04
C ILE A 140 -5.35 3.36 -3.76
N VAL A 141 -6.40 3.11 -2.97
CA VAL A 141 -7.36 4.15 -2.54
C VAL A 141 -6.66 5.25 -1.75
N LEU A 142 -5.76 4.88 -0.83
CA LEU A 142 -4.96 5.84 -0.05
C LEU A 142 -4.13 6.74 -0.97
N PHE A 143 -3.41 6.17 -1.94
CA PHE A 143 -2.58 6.95 -2.87
C PHE A 143 -3.39 7.79 -3.84
N ALA A 144 -4.55 7.33 -4.28
CA ALA A 144 -5.49 8.14 -5.05
C ALA A 144 -5.96 9.36 -4.23
N GLY A 145 -6.26 9.16 -2.94
CA GLY A 145 -6.56 10.25 -2.03
C GLY A 145 -5.43 11.26 -1.89
N LEU A 146 -4.16 10.79 -1.81
CA LEU A 146 -2.99 11.67 -1.78
C LEU A 146 -2.86 12.54 -3.02
N VAL A 147 -3.13 12.00 -4.21
CA VAL A 147 -3.15 12.79 -5.46
C VAL A 147 -4.20 13.89 -5.42
N LEU A 148 -5.37 13.64 -4.82
CA LEU A 148 -6.42 14.64 -4.68
C LEU A 148 -6.06 15.74 -3.68
N VAL A 149 -5.37 15.43 -2.59
CA VAL A 149 -4.96 16.43 -1.59
C VAL A 149 -3.72 17.19 -2.03
N PHE A 150 -2.76 16.50 -2.64
CA PHE A 150 -1.46 17.04 -3.07
C PHE A 150 -1.25 16.82 -4.58
N PRO A 151 -2.08 17.44 -5.45
CA PRO A 151 -2.02 17.22 -6.88
C PRO A 151 -0.74 17.82 -7.48
N SER A 152 0.24 17.00 -7.73
CA SER A 152 1.46 17.32 -8.44
C SER A 152 1.81 16.19 -9.40
N VAL A 153 2.61 16.50 -10.42
CA VAL A 153 3.06 15.49 -11.40
C VAL A 153 3.80 14.36 -10.70
N LEU A 154 4.64 14.72 -9.72
CA LEU A 154 5.41 13.73 -8.98
C LEU A 154 4.53 12.85 -8.08
N GLN A 155 3.52 13.44 -7.39
CA GLN A 155 2.59 12.65 -6.58
C GLN A 155 1.77 11.67 -7.44
N LEU A 156 1.35 12.11 -8.64
CA LEU A 156 0.66 11.24 -9.59
C LEU A 156 1.59 10.12 -10.09
N ALA A 157 2.84 10.43 -10.44
CA ALA A 157 3.81 9.44 -10.87
C ALA A 157 4.08 8.39 -9.79
N VAL A 158 4.16 8.80 -8.51
CA VAL A 158 4.31 7.91 -7.36
C VAL A 158 3.08 7.00 -7.19
N ALA A 159 1.87 7.53 -7.37
CA ALA A 159 0.65 6.73 -7.31
C ALA A 159 0.59 5.69 -8.45
N ILE A 160 0.97 6.08 -9.67
CA ILE A 160 1.09 5.17 -10.82
C ILE A 160 2.14 4.09 -10.55
N ALA A 161 3.31 4.46 -10.02
CA ALA A 161 4.36 3.51 -9.66
C ALA A 161 3.88 2.48 -8.62
N LEU A 162 3.06 2.90 -7.64
CA LEU A 162 2.43 1.97 -6.70
C LEU A 162 1.50 1.00 -7.41
N VAL A 163 0.63 1.48 -8.30
CA VAL A 163 -0.30 0.61 -9.05
C VAL A 163 0.48 -0.42 -9.87
N ILE A 164 1.55 0.00 -10.55
CA ILE A 164 2.42 -0.92 -11.30
C ILE A 164 3.06 -1.95 -10.36
N ALA A 165 3.63 -1.51 -9.23
CA ALA A 165 4.25 -2.40 -8.25
C ALA A 165 3.25 -3.44 -7.73
N VAL A 166 2.03 -3.00 -7.38
CA VAL A 166 0.95 -3.88 -6.91
C VAL A 166 0.57 -4.88 -8.00
N SER A 167 0.36 -4.43 -9.25
CA SER A 167 -0.03 -5.32 -10.36
C SER A 167 1.02 -6.41 -10.62
N LEU A 168 2.30 -6.04 -10.58
CA LEU A 168 3.39 -7.00 -10.72
C LEU A 168 3.43 -7.98 -9.54
N GLN A 169 3.25 -7.48 -8.32
CA GLN A 169 3.26 -8.31 -7.11
C GLN A 169 2.09 -9.29 -7.09
N VAL A 170 0.87 -8.83 -7.39
CA VAL A 170 -0.32 -9.68 -7.48
C VAL A 170 -0.12 -10.80 -8.51
N THR A 171 0.40 -10.47 -9.70
CA THR A 171 0.69 -11.47 -10.74
C THR A 171 1.65 -12.56 -10.25
N ILE A 172 2.67 -12.19 -9.47
CA ILE A 172 3.62 -13.15 -8.90
C ILE A 172 2.94 -13.99 -7.82
N GLU A 173 2.20 -13.36 -6.91
CA GLU A 173 1.50 -14.04 -5.83
C GLU A 173 0.46 -15.04 -6.37
N GLU A 174 -0.36 -14.64 -7.33
CA GLU A 174 -1.34 -15.54 -7.94
C GLU A 174 -0.68 -16.73 -8.62
N ARG A 175 0.43 -16.52 -9.35
CA ARG A 175 1.19 -17.61 -9.97
C ARG A 175 1.70 -18.62 -8.94
N VAL A 176 2.26 -18.14 -7.82
CA VAL A 176 2.75 -19.00 -6.74
C VAL A 176 1.59 -19.77 -6.09
N LEU A 177 0.48 -19.07 -5.81
CA LEU A 177 -0.70 -19.66 -5.18
C LEU A 177 -1.36 -20.71 -6.08
N THR A 178 -1.57 -20.42 -7.36
CA THR A 178 -2.12 -21.39 -8.33
C THR A 178 -1.22 -22.64 -8.46
N LYS A 179 0.10 -22.44 -8.48
CA LYS A 179 1.05 -23.55 -8.57
C LYS A 179 1.02 -24.47 -7.34
N GLU A 180 0.91 -23.92 -6.14
CA GLU A 180 0.98 -24.70 -4.91
C GLU A 180 -0.38 -25.24 -4.44
N LEU A 181 -1.45 -24.50 -4.64
CA LEU A 181 -2.79 -24.85 -4.16
C LEU A 181 -3.67 -25.49 -5.24
N GLY A 182 -3.30 -25.32 -6.53
CA GLY A 182 -4.03 -25.89 -7.65
C GLY A 182 -5.51 -25.52 -7.67
N PRO A 183 -6.42 -26.47 -7.99
CA PRO A 183 -7.85 -26.21 -8.12
C PRO A 183 -8.52 -25.63 -6.86
N ALA A 184 -7.93 -25.83 -5.69
CA ALA A 184 -8.44 -25.28 -4.43
C ALA A 184 -8.33 -23.74 -4.36
N TYR A 185 -7.46 -23.15 -5.18
CA TYR A 185 -7.30 -21.70 -5.25
C TYR A 185 -8.25 -21.06 -6.29
N ASP A 186 -8.64 -21.82 -7.31
CA ASP A 186 -9.49 -21.34 -8.42
C ASP A 186 -11.00 -21.44 -8.09
N ALA A 187 -11.35 -22.18 -7.02
CA ALA A 187 -12.72 -22.36 -6.52
C ALA A 187 -13.18 -21.20 -5.66
#